data_72a464d6190b0d82274036a198c157ce
#
_entry.id   72a464d6190b0d82274036a198c157ce
#
_cell.length_a   1.000
_cell.length_b   1.000
_cell.length_c   1.000
_cell.angle_alpha   90.00
_cell.angle_beta   90.00
_cell.angle_gamma   90.00
#
_symmetry.space_group_name_H-M   'P 1'
#
loop_
_entity.id
_entity.type
_entity.pdbx_description
1 polymer ?
#
loop_
_entity_poly.entity_id
_entity_poly.type
_entity_poly.pdbx_seq_one_letter_code
_entity_poly.pdbx_strand_id
1 'polypeptide(L)'
;YNIQQHRAAHPESTVPDLGHIDLTTTFKAYDCSTARHTEEEIKQALSAVGKNSPEDELNCSGCGYDSCRDFAVALVEGRAEENMCVSYMRRVAHDKATVLLQKIPAGVLLVDNDLKISDMNSCCADLLGEDVVMVYEASPGLQGVELDKICSFTDLFRTVLNTGKEITE
;
A
#
# COMPACT_ATOMS: atom_id res chain seq x y z
N TYR A 1 -17.48 29.27 -7.52
CA TYR A 1 -17.98 30.66 -7.45
C TYR A 1 -17.54 31.34 -8.74
N ASN A 2 -18.50 31.75 -9.57
CA ASN A 2 -18.18 32.29 -10.89
C ASN A 2 -17.97 33.81 -10.76
N ILE A 3 -16.83 34.34 -11.21
CA ILE A 3 -16.46 35.75 -11.18
C ILE A 3 -17.54 36.62 -11.84
N GLN A 4 -18.23 36.13 -12.89
CA GLN A 4 -19.31 36.82 -13.56
C GLN A 4 -20.55 36.99 -12.66
N GLN A 5 -20.88 35.99 -11.84
CA GLN A 5 -21.99 36.09 -10.88
C GLN A 5 -21.67 37.06 -9.74
N HIS A 6 -20.41 37.09 -9.28
CA HIS A 6 -19.97 38.06 -8.27
C HIS A 6 -20.03 39.48 -8.80
N ARG A 7 -19.62 39.73 -10.05
CA ARG A 7 -19.73 41.04 -10.69
C ARG A 7 -21.18 41.52 -10.84
N ALA A 8 -22.10 40.61 -11.17
CA ALA A 8 -23.53 40.92 -11.28
C ALA A 8 -24.17 41.26 -9.91
N ALA A 9 -23.72 40.65 -8.84
CA ALA A 9 -24.20 40.88 -7.48
C ALA A 9 -23.62 42.16 -6.83
N HIS A 10 -22.46 42.64 -7.34
CA HIS A 10 -21.75 43.80 -6.79
C HIS A 10 -21.38 44.81 -7.92
N PRO A 11 -22.36 45.43 -8.57
CA PRO A 11 -22.10 46.34 -9.68
C PRO A 11 -21.33 47.60 -9.27
N GLU A 12 -21.31 47.96 -8.00
CA GLU A 12 -20.61 49.11 -7.45
C GLU A 12 -19.15 48.84 -7.08
N SER A 13 -18.68 47.58 -7.23
CA SER A 13 -17.31 47.21 -6.99
C SER A 13 -16.40 47.78 -8.13
N THR A 14 -16.04 49.02 -7.98
CA THR A 14 -15.02 49.63 -8.82
C THR A 14 -13.67 49.06 -8.41
N VAL A 15 -13.02 48.33 -9.34
CA VAL A 15 -11.61 47.99 -9.18
C VAL A 15 -10.85 49.31 -9.04
N PRO A 16 -10.12 49.52 -7.95
CA PRO A 16 -9.36 50.77 -7.83
C PRO A 16 -8.38 50.89 -8.98
N ASP A 17 -8.24 52.08 -9.51
CA ASP A 17 -7.23 52.37 -10.55
C ASP A 17 -5.85 52.28 -9.86
N LEU A 18 -5.15 51.19 -10.12
CA LEU A 18 -3.81 50.94 -9.61
C LEU A 18 -2.71 51.40 -10.59
N GLY A 19 -3.05 52.22 -11.60
CA GLY A 19 -2.13 52.65 -12.63
C GLY A 19 -0.86 53.36 -12.16
N HIS A 20 -0.84 53.80 -10.90
CA HIS A 20 0.31 54.42 -10.25
C HIS A 20 1.12 53.45 -9.35
N ILE A 21 0.66 52.18 -9.23
CA ILE A 21 1.35 51.17 -8.44
C ILE A 21 2.07 50.23 -9.41
N ASP A 22 3.39 50.22 -9.33
CA ASP A 22 4.18 49.24 -10.07
C ASP A 22 4.08 47.88 -9.37
N LEU A 23 3.32 46.96 -9.97
CA LEU A 23 3.15 45.60 -9.52
C LEU A 23 4.19 44.65 -10.16
N THR A 24 5.13 45.20 -10.91
CA THR A 24 6.19 44.41 -11.55
C THR A 24 7.10 43.85 -10.46
N THR A 25 7.22 42.53 -10.42
CA THR A 25 8.18 41.85 -9.55
C THR A 25 9.06 40.92 -10.38
N THR A 26 10.32 40.90 -10.06
CA THR A 26 11.27 39.97 -10.66
C THR A 26 11.56 38.85 -9.68
N PHE A 27 11.32 37.62 -10.10
CA PHE A 27 11.72 36.46 -9.36
C PHE A 27 13.15 36.07 -9.76
N LYS A 28 14.04 35.92 -8.78
CA LYS A 28 15.32 35.31 -9.05
C LYS A 28 15.09 33.84 -9.35
N ALA A 29 15.60 33.39 -10.50
CA ALA A 29 15.68 31.96 -10.74
C ALA A 29 16.63 31.34 -9.69
N TYR A 30 16.09 30.50 -8.83
CA TYR A 30 16.91 29.62 -8.03
C TYR A 30 17.21 28.40 -8.88
N ASP A 31 18.50 28.13 -9.08
CA ASP A 31 18.91 26.87 -9.69
C ASP A 31 18.60 25.74 -8.71
N CYS A 32 17.47 25.08 -8.96
CA CYS A 32 17.06 23.86 -8.24
C CYS A 32 17.68 22.63 -8.92
N SER A 33 18.83 22.79 -9.60
CA SER A 33 19.56 21.65 -10.14
C SER A 33 19.89 20.71 -8.96
N THR A 34 19.20 19.60 -8.93
CA THR A 34 19.41 18.54 -7.96
C THR A 34 20.83 18.02 -8.11
N ALA A 35 21.54 17.88 -7.00
CA ALA A 35 22.83 17.23 -6.99
C ALA A 35 22.74 15.93 -7.81
N ARG A 36 23.73 15.70 -8.69
CA ARG A 36 23.77 14.45 -9.46
C ARG A 36 24.12 13.33 -8.48
N HIS A 37 23.11 12.55 -8.11
CA HIS A 37 23.31 11.36 -7.29
C HIS A 37 23.90 10.24 -8.14
N THR A 38 24.73 9.42 -7.53
CA THR A 38 25.30 8.25 -8.17
C THR A 38 24.25 7.17 -8.38
N GLU A 39 24.44 6.29 -9.36
CA GLU A 39 23.56 5.15 -9.58
C GLU A 39 23.51 4.20 -8.37
N GLU A 40 24.62 4.14 -7.62
CA GLU A 40 24.72 3.33 -6.41
C GLU A 40 23.82 3.88 -5.29
N GLU A 41 23.80 5.20 -5.08
CA GLU A 41 22.93 5.86 -4.09
C GLU A 41 21.45 5.66 -4.44
N ILE A 42 21.10 5.81 -5.72
CA ILE A 42 19.72 5.59 -6.20
C ILE A 42 19.31 4.14 -6.01
N LYS A 43 20.16 3.18 -6.38
CA LYS A 43 19.89 1.74 -6.18
C LYS A 43 19.74 1.38 -4.71
N GLN A 44 20.56 1.96 -3.84
CA GLN A 44 20.44 1.73 -2.40
C GLN A 44 19.12 2.25 -1.85
N ALA A 45 18.68 3.44 -2.28
CA ALA A 45 17.40 4.01 -1.90
C ALA A 45 16.21 3.17 -2.44
N LEU A 46 16.29 2.68 -3.67
CA LEU A 46 15.30 1.77 -4.24
C LEU A 46 15.23 0.44 -3.45
N SER A 47 16.38 -0.11 -3.09
CA SER A 47 16.45 -1.35 -2.31
C SER A 47 15.83 -1.19 -0.91
N ALA A 48 15.99 -0.04 -0.26
CA ALA A 48 15.39 0.26 1.04
C ALA A 48 13.85 0.13 1.01
N VAL A 49 13.22 0.49 -0.12
CA VAL A 49 11.78 0.32 -0.34
C VAL A 49 11.44 -0.98 -1.09
N GLY A 50 12.41 -1.92 -1.14
CA GLY A 50 12.27 -3.27 -1.70
C GLY A 50 12.13 -3.34 -3.20
N LYS A 51 12.77 -2.43 -3.91
CA LYS A 51 12.89 -2.43 -5.36
C LYS A 51 14.32 -2.82 -5.72
N ASN A 52 14.52 -4.13 -5.86
CA ASN A 52 15.85 -4.71 -6.08
C ASN A 52 16.13 -4.98 -7.57
N SER A 53 15.09 -4.97 -8.39
CA SER A 53 15.18 -5.17 -9.84
C SER A 53 14.34 -4.11 -10.58
N PRO A 54 14.62 -3.87 -11.86
CA PRO A 54 13.82 -2.96 -12.69
C PRO A 54 12.33 -3.35 -12.77
N GLU A 55 12.01 -4.65 -12.64
CA GLU A 55 10.63 -5.15 -12.63
C GLU A 55 9.85 -4.73 -11.38
N ASP A 56 10.56 -4.44 -10.28
CA ASP A 56 9.95 -3.91 -9.05
C ASP A 56 9.61 -2.42 -9.14
N GLU A 57 10.13 -1.73 -10.15
CA GLU A 57 9.90 -0.31 -10.39
C GLU A 57 8.57 -0.10 -11.11
N LEU A 58 7.46 -0.18 -10.39
CA LEU A 58 6.11 -0.11 -10.95
C LEU A 58 5.76 1.26 -11.57
N ASN A 59 6.51 2.32 -11.26
CA ASN A 59 6.30 3.70 -11.72
C ASN A 59 4.82 4.14 -11.62
N CYS A 60 4.16 3.75 -10.52
CA CYS A 60 2.71 3.91 -10.34
C CYS A 60 2.29 5.32 -9.91
N SER A 61 3.23 6.23 -9.71
CA SER A 61 3.05 7.63 -9.24
C SER A 61 2.24 7.79 -7.94
N GLY A 62 1.93 6.70 -7.24
CA GLY A 62 1.14 6.73 -6.00
C GLY A 62 1.83 7.44 -4.83
N CYS A 63 3.14 7.63 -4.90
CA CYS A 63 3.93 8.42 -3.94
C CYS A 63 4.01 9.92 -4.30
N GLY A 64 3.41 10.34 -5.43
CA GLY A 64 3.46 11.72 -5.92
C GLY A 64 4.68 12.04 -6.78
N TYR A 65 5.52 11.07 -7.11
CA TYR A 65 6.64 11.19 -8.04
C TYR A 65 6.34 10.47 -9.35
N ASP A 66 6.87 10.96 -10.46
CA ASP A 66 6.57 10.41 -11.80
C ASP A 66 7.18 9.02 -12.02
N SER A 67 8.34 8.77 -11.40
CA SER A 67 9.01 7.47 -11.47
C SER A 67 9.51 7.01 -10.10
N CYS A 68 9.77 5.70 -9.97
CA CYS A 68 10.42 5.15 -8.78
C CYS A 68 11.84 5.70 -8.58
N ARG A 69 12.52 6.05 -9.67
CA ARG A 69 13.85 6.67 -9.60
C ARG A 69 13.79 8.12 -9.09
N ASP A 70 12.82 8.92 -9.53
CA ASP A 70 12.61 10.28 -9.00
C ASP A 70 12.28 10.26 -7.51
N PHE A 71 11.47 9.27 -7.08
CA PHE A 71 11.22 9.02 -5.68
C PHE A 71 12.49 8.64 -4.91
N ALA A 72 13.34 7.78 -5.49
CA ALA A 72 14.61 7.40 -4.87
C ALA A 72 15.56 8.59 -4.72
N VAL A 73 15.65 9.46 -5.73
CA VAL A 73 16.38 10.73 -5.63
C VAL A 73 15.85 11.58 -4.47
N ALA A 74 14.53 11.70 -4.37
CA ALA A 74 13.92 12.46 -3.27
C ALA A 74 14.18 11.84 -1.89
N LEU A 75 14.29 10.50 -1.79
CA LEU A 75 14.71 9.81 -0.56
C LEU A 75 16.15 10.17 -0.19
N VAL A 76 17.08 10.11 -1.15
CA VAL A 76 18.50 10.46 -0.93
C VAL A 76 18.63 11.91 -0.48
N GLU A 77 17.84 12.82 -1.04
CA GLU A 77 17.81 14.23 -0.69
C GLU A 77 17.05 14.55 0.62
N GLY A 78 16.41 13.57 1.24
CA GLY A 78 15.60 13.75 2.45
C GLY A 78 14.30 14.53 2.23
N ARG A 79 13.83 14.60 0.97
CA ARG A 79 12.55 15.23 0.57
C ARG A 79 11.38 14.25 0.55
N ALA A 80 11.65 12.96 0.67
CA ALA A 80 10.66 11.89 0.73
C ALA A 80 10.99 10.93 1.88
N GLU A 81 9.99 10.18 2.30
CA GLU A 81 10.09 9.11 3.29
C GLU A 81 9.70 7.78 2.65
N GLU A 82 10.27 6.67 3.13
CA GLU A 82 10.00 5.32 2.62
C GLU A 82 8.50 4.97 2.63
N ASN A 83 7.78 5.42 3.68
CA ASN A 83 6.36 5.20 3.88
C ASN A 83 5.46 5.90 2.83
N MET A 84 5.99 6.81 2.03
CA MET A 84 5.25 7.40 0.91
C MET A 84 5.06 6.40 -0.24
N CYS A 85 5.91 5.38 -0.35
CA CYS A 85 5.78 4.37 -1.38
C CYS A 85 4.62 3.41 -1.09
N VAL A 86 3.56 3.46 -1.90
CA VAL A 86 2.34 2.65 -1.71
C VAL A 86 2.64 1.15 -1.75
N SER A 87 3.47 0.69 -2.68
CA SER A 87 3.84 -0.73 -2.77
C SER A 87 4.65 -1.20 -1.57
N TYR A 88 5.54 -0.35 -1.06
CA TYR A 88 6.29 -0.62 0.17
C TYR A 88 5.37 -0.70 1.39
N MET A 89 4.50 0.29 1.58
CA MET A 89 3.55 0.31 2.71
C MET A 89 2.62 -0.90 2.70
N ARG A 90 2.13 -1.28 1.51
CA ARG A 90 1.28 -2.48 1.37
C ARG A 90 2.03 -3.74 1.81
N ARG A 91 3.30 -3.89 1.39
CA ARG A 91 4.14 -5.02 1.80
C ARG A 91 4.38 -5.03 3.30
N VAL A 92 4.80 -3.90 3.88
CA VAL A 92 5.04 -3.77 5.33
C VAL A 92 3.79 -4.09 6.14
N ALA A 93 2.61 -3.66 5.69
CA ALA A 93 1.35 -3.97 6.35
C ALA A 93 1.02 -5.47 6.27
N HIS A 94 1.23 -6.09 5.10
CA HIS A 94 1.05 -7.51 4.91
C HIS A 94 1.99 -8.34 5.80
N ASP A 95 3.28 -8.01 5.80
CA ASP A 95 4.29 -8.71 6.60
C ASP A 95 3.98 -8.62 8.09
N LYS A 96 3.55 -7.45 8.57
CA LYS A 96 3.12 -7.27 9.96
C LYS A 96 1.91 -8.12 10.30
N ALA A 97 0.91 -8.17 9.41
CA ALA A 97 -0.29 -8.99 9.61
C ALA A 97 0.08 -10.48 9.70
N THR A 98 0.92 -10.96 8.79
CA THR A 98 1.41 -12.35 8.78
C THR A 98 2.16 -12.69 10.06
N VAL A 99 3.08 -11.83 10.50
CA VAL A 99 3.82 -12.04 11.76
C VAL A 99 2.87 -12.10 12.96
N LEU A 100 1.86 -11.24 13.01
CA LEU A 100 0.88 -11.27 14.09
C LEU A 100 0.07 -12.57 14.08
N LEU A 101 -0.41 -13.02 12.93
CA LEU A 101 -1.12 -14.29 12.78
C LEU A 101 -0.30 -15.46 13.29
N GLN A 102 1.00 -15.51 12.98
CA GLN A 102 1.90 -16.57 13.44
C GLN A 102 2.18 -16.54 14.95
N LYS A 103 1.96 -15.40 15.63
CA LYS A 103 2.17 -15.26 17.08
C LYS A 103 0.92 -15.55 17.92
N ILE A 104 -0.24 -15.68 17.30
CA ILE A 104 -1.48 -16.03 18.00
C ILE A 104 -1.39 -17.48 18.47
N PRO A 105 -1.56 -17.77 19.78
CA PRO A 105 -1.49 -19.13 20.33
C PRO A 105 -2.81 -19.89 20.15
N ALA A 106 -3.44 -19.72 19.00
CA ALA A 106 -4.68 -20.39 18.58
C ALA A 106 -4.61 -20.67 17.08
N GLY A 107 -5.27 -21.73 16.63
CA GLY A 107 -5.39 -21.99 15.20
C GLY A 107 -6.19 -20.89 14.51
N VAL A 108 -5.58 -20.25 13.52
CA VAL A 108 -6.23 -19.23 12.69
C VAL A 108 -6.24 -19.72 11.25
N LEU A 109 -7.42 -19.68 10.65
CA LEU A 109 -7.67 -20.05 9.28
C LEU A 109 -8.53 -18.95 8.62
N LEU A 110 -8.04 -18.34 7.58
CA LEU A 110 -8.74 -17.35 6.77
C LEU A 110 -9.15 -17.97 5.45
N VAL A 111 -10.42 -17.81 5.10
CA VAL A 111 -11.03 -18.40 3.90
C VAL A 111 -11.71 -17.29 3.11
N ASP A 112 -11.59 -17.35 1.79
CA ASP A 112 -12.30 -16.44 0.89
C ASP A 112 -13.73 -16.90 0.57
N ASN A 113 -14.45 -16.13 -0.23
CA ASN A 113 -15.84 -16.43 -0.61
C ASN A 113 -15.99 -17.71 -1.46
N ASP A 114 -14.91 -18.17 -2.09
CA ASP A 114 -14.87 -19.39 -2.90
C ASP A 114 -14.44 -20.62 -2.08
N LEU A 115 -14.36 -20.49 -0.75
CA LEU A 115 -13.88 -21.52 0.18
C LEU A 115 -12.43 -21.95 -0.12
N LYS A 116 -11.61 -21.02 -0.58
CA LYS A 116 -10.16 -21.20 -0.68
C LYS A 116 -9.47 -20.56 0.49
N ILE A 117 -8.41 -21.19 0.94
CA ILE A 117 -7.60 -20.68 2.04
C ILE A 117 -6.88 -19.40 1.58
N SER A 118 -7.15 -18.30 2.27
CA SER A 118 -6.43 -17.03 2.08
C SER A 118 -5.16 -16.96 2.91
N ASP A 119 -5.22 -17.48 4.15
CA ASP A 119 -4.07 -17.58 5.03
C ASP A 119 -4.34 -18.59 6.16
N MET A 120 -3.27 -19.14 6.75
CA MET A 120 -3.35 -20.06 7.89
C MET A 120 -2.08 -19.93 8.73
N ASN A 121 -2.20 -20.00 10.05
CA ASN A 121 -1.03 -20.04 10.91
C ASN A 121 -0.58 -21.48 11.23
N SER A 122 0.67 -21.62 11.71
CA SER A 122 1.23 -22.92 12.05
C SER A 122 0.43 -23.66 13.11
N CYS A 123 -0.11 -22.96 14.10
CA CYS A 123 -0.94 -23.55 15.14
C CYS A 123 -2.20 -24.21 14.56
N CYS A 124 -2.79 -23.65 13.51
CA CYS A 124 -3.91 -24.27 12.81
C CYS A 124 -3.48 -25.54 12.06
N ALA A 125 -2.31 -25.52 11.42
CA ALA A 125 -1.77 -26.70 10.75
C ALA A 125 -1.56 -27.85 11.74
N ASP A 126 -0.96 -27.57 12.91
CA ASP A 126 -0.77 -28.56 13.98
C ASP A 126 -2.10 -29.17 14.47
N LEU A 127 -3.15 -28.36 14.58
CA LEU A 127 -4.48 -28.83 15.01
C LEU A 127 -5.18 -29.69 13.95
N LEU A 128 -4.89 -29.47 12.67
CA LEU A 128 -5.51 -30.21 11.56
C LEU A 128 -4.82 -31.56 11.28
N GLY A 129 -3.59 -31.74 11.74
CA GLY A 129 -2.87 -33.01 11.67
C GLY A 129 -1.59 -32.99 10.85
N GLU A 130 -0.80 -34.06 10.99
CA GLU A 130 0.54 -34.19 10.43
C GLU A 130 0.59 -34.02 8.90
N ASP A 131 -0.42 -34.50 8.19
CA ASP A 131 -0.51 -34.38 6.73
C ASP A 131 -0.61 -32.89 6.31
N VAL A 132 -1.36 -32.10 7.09
CA VAL A 132 -1.51 -30.65 6.85
C VAL A 132 -0.22 -29.90 7.19
N VAL A 133 0.46 -30.30 8.27
CA VAL A 133 1.76 -29.73 8.64
C VAL A 133 2.79 -29.91 7.52
N MET A 134 2.87 -31.10 6.93
CA MET A 134 3.80 -31.36 5.83
C MET A 134 3.53 -30.45 4.60
N VAL A 135 2.26 -30.23 4.26
CA VAL A 135 1.87 -29.35 3.16
C VAL A 135 2.13 -27.89 3.52
N TYR A 136 1.89 -27.52 4.77
CA TYR A 136 2.13 -26.17 5.28
C TYR A 136 3.63 -25.80 5.28
N GLU A 137 4.53 -26.74 5.63
CA GLU A 137 5.97 -26.52 5.57
C GLU A 137 6.46 -26.28 4.13
N ALA A 138 5.84 -26.96 3.16
CA ALA A 138 6.16 -26.76 1.75
C ALA A 138 5.60 -25.44 1.17
N SER A 139 4.44 -24.99 1.68
CA SER A 139 3.77 -23.78 1.24
C SER A 139 3.08 -23.10 2.43
N PRO A 140 3.81 -22.25 3.19
CA PRO A 140 3.26 -21.56 4.35
C PRO A 140 2.00 -20.73 4.00
N GLY A 141 0.98 -20.82 4.87
CA GLY A 141 -0.30 -20.14 4.67
C GLY A 141 -1.29 -20.89 3.78
N LEU A 142 -0.85 -21.86 2.98
CA LEU A 142 -1.69 -22.67 2.06
C LEU A 142 -2.60 -21.86 1.14
N GLN A 143 -2.15 -20.67 0.70
CA GLN A 143 -2.95 -19.76 -0.09
C GLN A 143 -3.46 -20.39 -1.39
N GLY A 144 -4.77 -20.24 -1.64
CA GLY A 144 -5.47 -20.74 -2.83
C GLY A 144 -5.82 -22.22 -2.79
N VAL A 145 -5.47 -22.96 -1.73
CA VAL A 145 -5.88 -24.37 -1.56
C VAL A 145 -7.36 -24.41 -1.20
N GLU A 146 -8.10 -25.34 -1.78
CA GLU A 146 -9.51 -25.56 -1.47
C GLU A 146 -9.65 -26.13 -0.06
N LEU A 147 -10.56 -25.57 0.73
CA LEU A 147 -10.75 -25.88 2.14
C LEU A 147 -11.11 -27.36 2.37
N ASP A 148 -11.88 -27.95 1.47
CA ASP A 148 -12.34 -29.34 1.55
C ASP A 148 -11.23 -30.39 1.44
N LYS A 149 -10.06 -29.99 0.91
CA LYS A 149 -8.86 -30.83 0.86
C LYS A 149 -8.10 -30.92 2.18
N ILE A 150 -8.35 -29.96 3.08
CA ILE A 150 -7.62 -29.80 4.33
C ILE A 150 -8.47 -30.15 5.54
N CYS A 151 -9.77 -29.84 5.51
CA CYS A 151 -10.65 -30.14 6.65
C CYS A 151 -12.05 -30.60 6.20
N SER A 152 -12.68 -31.38 7.09
CA SER A 152 -14.01 -31.96 6.85
C SER A 152 -15.18 -31.08 7.29
N PHE A 153 -14.93 -29.94 7.95
CA PHE A 153 -15.97 -29.06 8.50
C PHE A 153 -16.28 -27.85 7.61
N THR A 154 -16.11 -28.00 6.32
CA THR A 154 -16.37 -26.97 5.31
C THR A 154 -17.81 -26.42 5.35
N ASP A 155 -18.78 -27.24 5.77
CA ASP A 155 -20.20 -26.82 5.86
C ASP A 155 -20.42 -25.70 6.89
N LEU A 156 -19.60 -25.61 7.95
CA LEU A 156 -19.66 -24.51 8.91
C LEU A 156 -19.33 -23.19 8.22
N PHE A 157 -18.25 -23.14 7.43
CA PHE A 157 -17.86 -21.96 6.67
C PHE A 157 -18.93 -21.58 5.64
N ARG A 158 -19.50 -22.57 4.94
CA ARG A 158 -20.58 -22.36 3.98
C ARG A 158 -21.83 -21.77 4.64
N THR A 159 -22.15 -22.22 5.85
CA THR A 159 -23.28 -21.71 6.63
C THR A 159 -23.02 -20.22 7.03
N VAL A 160 -21.82 -19.88 7.49
CA VAL A 160 -21.46 -18.51 7.83
C VAL A 160 -21.53 -17.60 6.60
N LEU A 161 -20.96 -18.02 5.47
CA LEU A 161 -21.00 -17.26 4.22
C LEU A 161 -22.43 -16.98 3.75
N ASN A 162 -23.33 -17.97 3.85
CA ASN A 162 -24.71 -17.85 3.41
C ASN A 162 -25.59 -17.04 4.37
N THR A 163 -25.34 -17.13 5.67
CA THR A 163 -26.20 -16.51 6.69
C THR A 163 -25.65 -15.19 7.22
N GLY A 164 -24.34 -14.93 7.07
CA GLY A 164 -23.63 -13.80 7.67
C GLY A 164 -23.60 -13.85 9.20
N LYS A 165 -23.95 -15.00 9.81
CA LYS A 165 -24.00 -15.16 11.27
C LYS A 165 -22.78 -15.90 11.78
N GLU A 166 -22.22 -15.37 12.84
CA GLU A 166 -21.15 -16.02 13.60
C GLU A 166 -21.65 -17.34 14.20
N ILE A 167 -20.80 -18.37 14.17
CA ILE A 167 -21.03 -19.63 14.86
C ILE A 167 -20.05 -19.66 16.03
N THR A 168 -20.58 -19.66 17.24
CA THR A 168 -19.83 -19.83 18.50
C THR A 168 -20.29 -21.11 19.17
N GLU A 169 -19.34 -21.98 19.55
CA GLU A 169 -19.60 -23.13 20.43
C GLU A 169 -19.52 -22.72 21.91
#